data_c1735f3b33110fdfabbfb49cd19b6946
#
_entry.id   c1735f3b33110fdfabbfb49cd19b6946
#
_cell.length_a   1.000
_cell.length_b   1.000
_cell.length_c   1.000
_cell.angle_alpha   90.00
_cell.angle_beta   90.00
_cell.angle_gamma   90.00
#
_symmetry.space_group_name_H-M   'P 1'
#
loop_
_entity.id
_entity.type
_entity.pdbx_description
1 polymer ?
#
loop_
_entity_poly.entity_id
_entity_poly.type
_entity_poly.pdbx_seq_one_letter_code
_entity_poly.pdbx_strand_id
1 'polypeptide(L)'
;MKRIQSRDNPFFKGLKRLAESGRERRKTGQTLLDGVHLVEAYEAAHGAVDTLIVGESALASGEISRFIEGREVLVLADNLLRDLGLVDTPSGLLAVAAMPQAAAAVDLDKDAILLDGIQDPGNVGAILRTAAAAGVGQALLGPGCAAAWSPKVLRA
;
A
#
# COMPACT_ATOMS: atom_id res chain seq x y z
N MET A 1 -4.89 11.49 19.63
CA MET A 1 -4.04 11.34 18.42
C MET A 1 -2.58 11.60 18.76
N LYS A 2 -1.71 10.67 18.46
CA LYS A 2 -0.26 10.83 18.61
C LYS A 2 0.29 11.52 17.36
N ARG A 3 1.17 12.54 17.54
CA ARG A 3 1.76 13.29 16.42
C ARG A 3 3.24 12.96 16.24
N ILE A 4 3.69 12.86 15.00
CA ILE A 4 5.08 12.63 14.60
C ILE A 4 5.53 13.79 13.72
N GLN A 5 6.56 14.52 14.18
CA GLN A 5 7.06 15.72 13.51
C GLN A 5 8.56 15.65 13.19
N SER A 6 9.25 14.60 13.66
CA SER A 6 10.70 14.46 13.48
C SER A 6 11.05 13.31 12.53
N ARG A 7 11.98 13.57 11.61
CA ARG A 7 12.61 12.55 10.76
C ARG A 7 13.38 11.49 11.56
N ASP A 8 13.81 11.83 12.77
CA ASP A 8 14.54 10.91 13.64
C ASP A 8 13.63 9.94 14.39
N ASN A 9 12.34 10.15 14.34
CA ASN A 9 11.37 9.25 14.96
C ASN A 9 11.52 7.82 14.40
N PRO A 10 11.69 6.80 15.26
CA PRO A 10 11.89 5.40 14.82
C PRO A 10 10.74 4.86 13.95
N PHE A 11 9.50 5.25 14.24
CA PHE A 11 8.34 4.85 13.46
C PHE A 11 8.41 5.44 12.04
N PHE A 12 8.73 6.74 11.91
CA PHE A 12 8.91 7.36 10.59
C PHE A 12 10.04 6.70 9.79
N LYS A 13 11.17 6.39 10.42
CA LYS A 13 12.26 5.63 9.78
C LYS A 13 11.79 4.24 9.31
N GLY A 14 10.90 3.61 10.06
CA GLY A 14 10.23 2.37 9.65
C GLY A 14 9.38 2.53 8.40
N LEU A 15 8.52 3.56 8.36
CA LEU A 15 7.70 3.88 7.19
C LEU A 15 8.56 4.12 5.95
N LYS A 16 9.65 4.87 6.08
CA LYS A 16 10.56 5.15 4.97
C LYS A 16 11.21 3.89 4.42
N ARG A 17 11.64 2.97 5.28
CA ARG A 17 12.14 1.65 4.85
C ARG A 17 11.08 0.83 4.13
N LEU A 18 9.83 0.84 4.59
CA LEU A 18 8.72 0.17 3.90
C LEU A 18 8.43 0.81 2.53
N ALA A 19 8.53 2.12 2.43
CA ALA A 19 8.33 2.84 1.16
C ALA A 19 9.39 2.46 0.12
N GLU A 20 10.66 2.44 0.51
CA GLU A 20 11.80 2.36 -0.39
C GLU A 20 12.30 0.92 -0.64
N SER A 21 12.12 0.00 0.31
CA SER A 21 12.79 -1.30 0.30
C SER A 21 11.83 -2.49 0.21
N GLY A 22 11.84 -3.17 -0.94
CA GLY A 22 11.14 -4.44 -1.11
C GLY A 22 11.67 -5.55 -0.19
N ARG A 23 12.96 -5.52 0.16
CA ARG A 23 13.55 -6.43 1.13
C ARG A 23 12.95 -6.22 2.52
N GLU A 24 12.79 -4.95 2.93
CA GLU A 24 12.20 -4.63 4.23
C GLU A 24 10.74 -5.06 4.29
N ARG A 25 9.95 -4.79 3.24
CA ARG A 25 8.56 -5.27 3.16
C ARG A 25 8.47 -6.79 3.30
N ARG A 26 9.31 -7.55 2.61
CA ARG A 26 9.33 -9.02 2.74
C ARG A 26 9.77 -9.48 4.13
N LYS A 27 10.75 -8.80 4.74
CA LYS A 27 11.24 -9.13 6.08
C LYS A 27 10.18 -8.89 7.16
N THR A 28 9.46 -7.78 7.07
CA THR A 28 8.43 -7.40 8.05
C THR A 28 7.06 -8.01 7.74
N GLY A 29 6.84 -8.47 6.52
CA GLY A 29 5.52 -8.88 6.05
C GLY A 29 4.53 -7.72 5.94
N GLN A 30 5.01 -6.49 5.79
CA GLN A 30 4.18 -5.27 5.77
C GLN A 30 4.41 -4.45 4.51
N THR A 31 3.40 -3.67 4.14
CA THR A 31 3.45 -2.68 3.07
C THR A 31 2.74 -1.39 3.47
N LEU A 32 2.77 -0.39 2.58
CA LEU A 32 2.06 0.88 2.75
C LEU A 32 0.94 0.98 1.71
N LEU A 33 -0.22 1.39 2.17
CA LEU A 33 -1.38 1.71 1.35
C LEU A 33 -1.58 3.23 1.36
N ASP A 34 -1.80 3.86 0.20
CA ASP A 34 -2.02 5.30 0.08
C ASP A 34 -3.41 5.58 -0.48
N GLY A 35 -4.25 6.20 0.33
CA GLY A 35 -5.61 6.64 -0.01
C GLY A 35 -6.72 5.84 0.65
N VAL A 36 -7.85 6.52 0.89
CA VAL A 36 -9.03 5.96 1.55
C VAL A 36 -9.52 4.71 0.81
N HIS A 37 -9.74 4.79 -0.50
CA HIS A 37 -10.31 3.69 -1.28
C HIS A 37 -9.43 2.42 -1.28
N LEU A 38 -8.09 2.59 -1.30
CA LEU A 38 -7.19 1.44 -1.24
C LEU A 38 -7.23 0.77 0.14
N VAL A 39 -7.32 1.58 1.20
CA VAL A 39 -7.46 1.06 2.57
C VAL A 39 -8.79 0.35 2.75
N GLU A 40 -9.90 0.92 2.27
CA GLU A 40 -11.23 0.29 2.29
C GLU A 40 -11.24 -1.06 1.56
N ALA A 41 -10.68 -1.10 0.35
CA ALA A 41 -10.60 -2.33 -0.44
C ALA A 41 -9.75 -3.40 0.26
N TYR A 42 -8.65 -3.00 0.88
CA TYR A 42 -7.82 -3.91 1.67
C TYR A 42 -8.59 -4.46 2.88
N GLU A 43 -9.23 -3.58 3.65
CA GLU A 43 -9.97 -3.99 4.86
C GLU A 43 -11.15 -4.90 4.54
N ALA A 44 -11.82 -4.67 3.43
CA ALA A 44 -12.91 -5.54 2.95
C ALA A 44 -12.42 -6.96 2.62
N ALA A 45 -11.19 -7.10 2.12
CA ALA A 45 -10.63 -8.38 1.70
C ALA A 45 -9.82 -9.10 2.79
N HIS A 46 -9.15 -8.35 3.67
CA HIS A 46 -8.12 -8.89 4.57
C HIS A 46 -8.32 -8.52 6.04
N GLY A 47 -9.30 -7.66 6.36
CA GLY A 47 -9.51 -7.16 7.72
C GLY A 47 -8.70 -5.88 8.01
N ALA A 48 -8.77 -5.42 9.26
CA ALA A 48 -8.22 -4.13 9.67
C ALA A 48 -6.73 -3.97 9.35
N VAL A 49 -6.34 -2.76 8.97
CA VAL A 49 -4.92 -2.39 8.81
C VAL A 49 -4.23 -2.25 10.17
N ASP A 50 -2.91 -2.41 10.19
CA ASP A 50 -2.11 -2.34 11.43
C ASP A 50 -2.09 -0.93 12.04
N THR A 51 -1.96 0.10 11.20
CA THR A 51 -1.86 1.48 11.64
C THR A 51 -2.39 2.43 10.57
N LEU A 52 -3.28 3.34 10.96
CA LEU A 52 -3.71 4.47 10.13
C LEU A 52 -2.86 5.71 10.42
N ILE A 53 -2.48 6.41 9.36
CA ILE A 53 -1.63 7.60 9.40
C ILE A 53 -2.28 8.68 8.55
N VAL A 54 -2.40 9.89 9.11
CA VAL A 54 -3.03 11.03 8.43
C VAL A 54 -2.07 12.20 8.43
N GLY A 55 -1.93 12.87 7.28
CA GLY A 55 -1.22 14.15 7.18
C GLY A 55 -1.92 15.25 7.95
N GLU A 56 -1.18 16.19 8.54
CA GLU A 56 -1.76 17.27 9.33
C GLU A 56 -2.82 18.06 8.55
N SER A 57 -2.51 18.45 7.31
CA SER A 57 -3.45 19.20 6.44
C SER A 57 -4.65 18.37 6.01
N ALA A 58 -4.49 17.05 5.89
CA ALA A 58 -5.55 16.15 5.45
C ALA A 58 -6.65 15.94 6.49
N LEU A 59 -6.42 16.29 7.75
CA LEU A 59 -7.45 16.30 8.79
C LEU A 59 -8.62 17.23 8.47
N ALA A 60 -8.41 18.24 7.62
CA ALA A 60 -9.45 19.14 7.14
C ALA A 60 -10.28 18.55 5.97
N SER A 61 -9.87 17.45 5.39
CA SER A 61 -10.61 16.78 4.31
C SER A 61 -11.87 16.10 4.87
N GLY A 62 -13.03 16.43 4.32
CA GLY A 62 -14.29 15.84 4.75
C GLY A 62 -14.39 14.34 4.49
N GLU A 63 -13.72 13.82 3.47
CA GLU A 63 -13.62 12.38 3.17
C GLU A 63 -12.79 11.67 4.24
N ILE A 64 -11.56 12.16 4.46
CA ILE A 64 -10.63 11.56 5.42
C ILE A 64 -11.19 11.66 6.84
N SER A 65 -11.76 12.83 7.24
CA SER A 65 -12.34 13.01 8.56
C SER A 65 -13.44 12.00 8.84
N ARG A 66 -14.34 11.75 7.89
CA ARG A 66 -15.38 10.72 8.01
C ARG A 66 -14.81 9.31 8.10
N PHE A 67 -13.80 9.01 7.28
CA PHE A 67 -13.17 7.69 7.27
C PHE A 67 -12.47 7.35 8.59
N ILE A 68 -11.84 8.33 9.24
CA ILE A 68 -11.09 8.13 10.49
C ILE A 68 -11.95 8.30 11.76
N GLU A 69 -13.23 8.65 11.64
CA GLU A 69 -14.11 8.85 12.77
C GLU A 69 -14.21 7.57 13.63
N GLY A 70 -13.96 7.71 14.93
CA GLY A 70 -13.94 6.58 15.86
C GLY A 70 -12.73 5.65 15.76
N ARG A 71 -11.75 5.96 14.90
CA ARG A 71 -10.55 5.14 14.68
C ARG A 71 -9.33 5.73 15.37
N GLU A 72 -8.42 4.87 15.79
CA GLU A 72 -7.10 5.30 16.26
C GLU A 72 -6.20 5.66 15.06
N VAL A 73 -5.67 6.89 15.07
CA VAL A 73 -4.81 7.38 13.99
C VAL A 73 -3.55 8.05 14.54
N LEU A 74 -2.46 7.93 13.78
CA LEU A 74 -1.24 8.73 13.96
C LEU A 74 -1.29 9.93 13.00
N VAL A 75 -0.93 11.11 13.51
CA VAL A 75 -0.82 12.30 12.67
C VAL A 75 0.64 12.53 12.31
N LEU A 76 0.90 12.62 11.02
CA LEU A 76 2.22 12.85 10.47
C LEU A 76 2.32 14.28 9.89
N ALA A 77 3.39 14.99 10.20
CA ALA A 77 3.63 16.29 9.58
C ALA A 77 3.69 16.17 8.04
N ASP A 78 3.12 17.13 7.32
CA ASP A 78 2.97 17.05 5.87
C ASP A 78 4.30 16.96 5.10
N ASN A 79 5.35 17.58 5.63
CA ASN A 79 6.69 17.46 5.07
C ASN A 79 7.23 16.02 5.17
N LEU A 80 6.94 15.32 6.27
CA LEU A 80 7.33 13.93 6.44
C LEU A 80 6.53 13.01 5.53
N LEU A 81 5.24 13.29 5.34
CA LEU A 81 4.41 12.54 4.41
C LEU A 81 4.95 12.62 2.98
N ARG A 82 5.33 13.80 2.53
CA ARG A 82 5.98 14.00 1.22
C ARG A 82 7.35 13.32 1.12
N ASP A 83 8.12 13.33 2.19
CA ASP A 83 9.44 12.68 2.24
C ASP A 83 9.39 11.15 2.09
N LEU A 84 8.23 10.52 2.32
CA LEU A 84 8.06 9.09 2.04
C LEU A 84 8.16 8.77 0.55
N GLY A 85 7.82 9.72 -0.33
CA GLY A 85 8.01 9.60 -1.78
C GLY A 85 7.21 8.47 -2.43
N LEU A 86 6.08 8.08 -1.84
CA LEU A 86 5.23 7.01 -2.36
C LEU A 86 4.61 7.39 -3.70
N VAL A 87 4.17 8.63 -3.80
CA VAL A 87 3.52 9.23 -4.97
C VAL A 87 3.87 10.71 -5.05
N ASP A 88 3.73 11.30 -6.24
CA ASP A 88 4.00 12.74 -6.46
C ASP A 88 3.02 13.63 -5.66
N THR A 89 1.77 13.20 -5.55
CA THR A 89 0.74 13.90 -4.77
C THR A 89 0.13 12.92 -3.76
N PRO A 90 0.59 12.94 -2.50
CA PRO A 90 0.03 12.09 -1.45
C PRO A 90 -1.47 12.38 -1.23
N SER A 91 -2.25 11.33 -1.00
CA SER A 91 -3.69 11.46 -0.70
C SER A 91 -3.96 12.13 0.64
N GLY A 92 -2.97 12.11 1.53
CA GLY A 92 -3.08 12.57 2.90
C GLY A 92 -3.46 11.48 3.91
N LEU A 93 -3.88 10.30 3.44
CA LEU A 93 -4.12 9.11 4.26
C LEU A 93 -3.16 8.00 3.84
N LEU A 94 -2.48 7.40 4.80
CA LEU A 94 -1.68 6.19 4.64
C LEU A 94 -2.11 5.12 5.62
N ALA A 95 -1.85 3.85 5.29
CA ALA A 95 -1.92 2.77 6.25
C ALA A 95 -0.69 1.86 6.16
N VAL A 96 -0.26 1.34 7.30
CA VAL A 96 0.60 0.15 7.36
C VAL A 96 -0.31 -1.05 7.38
N ALA A 97 -0.08 -2.01 6.49
CA ALA A 97 -0.90 -3.20 6.35
C ALA A 97 -0.04 -4.46 6.19
N ALA A 98 -0.51 -5.58 6.71
CA ALA A 98 0.11 -6.87 6.48
C ALA A 98 0.04 -7.26 5.00
N MET A 99 1.11 -7.82 4.46
CA MET A 99 1.07 -8.42 3.12
C MET A 99 0.49 -9.84 3.24
N PRO A 100 -0.61 -10.14 2.54
CA PRO A 100 -1.09 -11.52 2.48
C PRO A 100 -0.02 -12.46 1.93
N GLN A 101 0.01 -13.67 2.44
CA GLN A 101 0.93 -14.68 1.92
C GLN A 101 0.50 -15.08 0.51
N ALA A 102 1.47 -15.21 -0.39
CA ALA A 102 1.23 -15.76 -1.72
C ALA A 102 0.71 -17.20 -1.60
N ALA A 103 -0.14 -17.61 -2.53
CA ALA A 103 -0.57 -18.99 -2.61
C ALA A 103 0.65 -19.92 -2.78
N ALA A 104 0.64 -21.04 -2.08
CA ALA A 104 1.75 -22.01 -2.10
C ALA A 104 1.87 -22.75 -3.44
N ALA A 105 0.79 -22.79 -4.23
CA ALA A 105 0.74 -23.45 -5.52
C ALA A 105 -0.21 -22.71 -6.49
N VAL A 106 0.04 -22.91 -7.78
CA VAL A 106 -0.86 -22.46 -8.85
C VAL A 106 -2.15 -23.28 -8.79
N ASP A 107 -3.28 -22.61 -8.85
CA ASP A 107 -4.60 -23.26 -8.98
C ASP A 107 -4.85 -23.56 -10.47
N LEU A 108 -4.84 -24.84 -10.84
CA LEU A 108 -5.01 -25.28 -12.23
C LEU A 108 -6.43 -25.16 -12.74
N ASP A 109 -7.41 -24.93 -11.86
CA ASP A 109 -8.82 -24.76 -12.22
C ASP A 109 -9.19 -23.29 -12.48
N LYS A 110 -8.22 -22.38 -12.39
CA LYS A 110 -8.42 -20.93 -12.62
C LYS A 110 -7.59 -20.41 -13.78
N ASP A 111 -8.20 -19.51 -14.53
CA ASP A 111 -7.45 -18.72 -15.50
C ASP A 111 -6.32 -17.94 -14.81
N ALA A 112 -5.18 -17.89 -15.46
CA ALA A 112 -3.99 -17.23 -14.94
C ALA A 112 -3.42 -16.24 -15.95
N ILE A 113 -2.89 -15.12 -15.44
CA ILE A 113 -2.01 -14.25 -16.21
C ILE A 113 -0.57 -14.42 -15.74
N LEU A 114 0.35 -14.57 -16.66
CA LEU A 114 1.79 -14.64 -16.39
C LEU A 114 2.44 -13.33 -16.83
N LEU A 115 3.10 -12.64 -15.89
CA LEU A 115 3.91 -11.46 -16.14
C LEU A 115 5.38 -11.84 -16.08
N ASP A 116 6.14 -11.50 -17.11
CA ASP A 116 7.57 -11.77 -17.18
C ASP A 116 8.35 -10.48 -17.46
N GLY A 117 9.25 -10.13 -16.55
CA GLY A 117 10.15 -8.99 -16.71
C GLY A 117 9.47 -7.60 -16.73
N ILE A 118 8.25 -7.44 -16.24
CA ILE A 118 7.54 -6.15 -16.20
C ILE A 118 8.08 -5.30 -15.05
N GLN A 119 9.04 -4.44 -15.35
CA GLN A 119 9.77 -3.67 -14.34
C GLN A 119 9.03 -2.42 -13.85
N ASP A 120 8.21 -1.80 -14.69
CA ASP A 120 7.46 -0.60 -14.34
C ASP A 120 6.28 -0.94 -13.39
N PRO A 121 6.23 -0.33 -12.19
CA PRO A 121 5.16 -0.59 -11.23
C PRO A 121 3.77 -0.18 -11.71
N GLY A 122 3.68 0.90 -12.50
CA GLY A 122 2.42 1.35 -13.09
C GLY A 122 1.86 0.32 -14.06
N ASN A 123 2.72 -0.26 -14.90
CA ASN A 123 2.32 -1.31 -15.83
C ASN A 123 1.87 -2.58 -15.09
N VAL A 124 2.61 -3.03 -14.08
CA VAL A 124 2.19 -4.18 -13.27
C VAL A 124 0.82 -3.93 -12.65
N GLY A 125 0.63 -2.79 -11.99
CA GLY A 125 -0.65 -2.45 -11.36
C GLY A 125 -1.80 -2.37 -12.37
N ALA A 126 -1.61 -1.71 -13.51
CA ALA A 126 -2.61 -1.61 -14.57
C ALA A 126 -3.01 -2.99 -15.14
N ILE A 127 -2.02 -3.86 -15.37
CA ILE A 127 -2.26 -5.23 -15.84
C ILE A 127 -3.05 -6.03 -14.80
N LEU A 128 -2.64 -6.00 -13.53
CA LEU A 128 -3.35 -6.72 -12.46
C LEU A 128 -4.78 -6.24 -12.30
N ARG A 129 -5.02 -4.93 -12.32
CA ARG A 129 -6.35 -4.35 -12.25
C ARG A 129 -7.22 -4.78 -13.44
N THR A 130 -6.68 -4.75 -14.66
CA THR A 130 -7.40 -5.17 -15.87
C THR A 130 -7.70 -6.67 -15.84
N ALA A 131 -6.75 -7.49 -15.43
CA ALA A 131 -6.94 -8.93 -15.29
C ALA A 131 -8.03 -9.26 -14.26
N ALA A 132 -8.03 -8.59 -13.12
CA ALA A 132 -9.08 -8.75 -12.10
C ALA A 132 -10.46 -8.34 -12.64
N ALA A 133 -10.57 -7.24 -13.37
CA ALA A 133 -11.81 -6.79 -14.00
C ALA A 133 -12.31 -7.77 -15.08
N ALA A 134 -11.41 -8.47 -15.76
CA ALA A 134 -11.73 -9.51 -16.74
C ALA A 134 -12.04 -10.87 -16.10
N GLY A 135 -12.00 -10.99 -14.77
CA GLY A 135 -12.30 -12.24 -14.06
C GLY A 135 -11.15 -13.24 -13.99
N VAL A 136 -9.92 -12.83 -14.32
CA VAL A 136 -8.74 -13.69 -14.19
C VAL A 136 -8.51 -14.01 -12.71
N GLY A 137 -8.47 -15.29 -12.38
CA GLY A 137 -8.50 -15.77 -10.99
C GLY A 137 -7.15 -15.72 -10.28
N GLN A 138 -6.03 -15.62 -11.01
CA GLN A 138 -4.69 -15.57 -10.43
C GLN A 138 -3.68 -14.89 -11.34
N ALA A 139 -2.65 -14.31 -10.72
CA ALA A 139 -1.53 -13.69 -11.41
C ALA A 139 -0.20 -14.30 -10.94
N LEU A 140 0.65 -14.65 -11.89
CA LEU A 140 1.97 -15.21 -11.66
C LEU A 140 3.00 -14.18 -12.11
N LEU A 141 3.81 -13.69 -11.19
CA LEU A 141 4.86 -12.71 -11.47
C LEU A 141 6.21 -13.43 -11.51
N GLY A 142 6.80 -13.48 -12.69
CA GLY A 142 8.13 -14.01 -12.91
C GLY A 142 9.25 -13.08 -12.44
N PRO A 143 10.51 -13.51 -12.57
CA PRO A 143 11.67 -12.70 -12.22
C PRO A 143 11.68 -11.37 -12.96
N GLY A 144 12.20 -10.33 -12.33
CA GLY A 144 12.34 -9.00 -12.94
C GLY A 144 11.06 -8.15 -12.96
N CYS A 145 9.93 -8.66 -12.49
CA CYS A 145 8.72 -7.86 -12.31
C CYS A 145 8.82 -6.94 -11.09
N ALA A 146 8.18 -5.77 -11.16
CA ALA A 146 7.92 -4.97 -9.98
C ALA A 146 7.08 -5.78 -8.98
N ALA A 147 7.39 -5.63 -7.68
CA ALA A 147 6.72 -6.38 -6.63
C ALA A 147 5.24 -6.00 -6.51
N ALA A 148 4.34 -6.96 -6.60
CA ALA A 148 2.89 -6.73 -6.56
C ALA A 148 2.42 -5.95 -5.34
N TRP A 149 3.04 -6.14 -4.19
CA TRP A 149 2.74 -5.44 -2.94
C TRP A 149 3.62 -4.20 -2.70
N SER A 150 4.29 -3.68 -3.71
CA SER A 150 4.91 -2.36 -3.58
C SER A 150 3.85 -1.25 -3.58
N PRO A 151 4.04 -0.17 -2.81
CA PRO A 151 3.07 0.93 -2.75
C PRO A 151 2.72 1.51 -4.12
N LYS A 152 3.70 1.59 -5.02
CA LYS A 152 3.51 2.11 -6.39
C LYS A 152 2.64 1.19 -7.26
N VAL A 153 2.76 -0.13 -7.12
CA VAL A 153 1.89 -1.09 -7.84
C VAL A 153 0.48 -1.02 -7.29
N LEU A 154 0.32 -1.00 -5.97
CA LEU A 154 -1.00 -0.96 -5.31
C LEU A 154 -1.78 0.31 -5.65
N ARG A 155 -1.09 1.42 -5.88
CA ARG A 155 -1.70 2.70 -6.28
C ARG A 155 -2.13 2.74 -7.76
N ALA A 156 -1.46 2.01 -8.62
CA ALA A 156 -1.75 1.96 -10.05
C ALA A 156 -2.98 1.10 -10.35
#